data_b67f89654c74ce02c240fe244c3cb158
#
_entry.id   b67f89654c74ce02c240fe244c3cb158
#
_cell.length_a   1.000
_cell.length_b   1.000
_cell.length_c   1.000
_cell.angle_alpha   90.00
_cell.angle_beta   90.00
_cell.angle_gamma   90.00
#
_symmetry.space_group_name_H-M   'P 1'
#
loop_
_entity.id
_entity.type
_entity.pdbx_description
1 polymer ?
#
loop_
_entity_poly.entity_id
_entity_poly.type
_entity_poly.pdbx_seq_one_letter_code
_entity_poly.pdbx_strand_id
1 'polypeptide(L)'
;MATSVLVINCGSSSIKYALVSERREDRIYGLAENLGAADARIKGITVGGEPLELSIPYADHAKALETLLARLANYKPQAIGHRVVHGGSLTKAELLTPEIIERIRAATPLAPLHNPAHLIGIDATVRLFPELPQVAVFDTAFHQTMPPHAYRYAIPKFLYTDHNVRRYGFHGTSHAYVSDKASELAGNLKKGGWLTAHLGNGSSTCAVWNGQSVDTSMGLTPLEGVVMGTRSGDVDPSLHSFLAKNLGWDLAKIDKVLNNESGLLGLSQLSNDMRTVIEAAENGNEDASLAIEVFSYRLAKSLAALSCGLPTLDGLIFTGGIGENSAYIREKTLAYLPHFGLQLDKDQNNNLKRGTEGRIDNGTGPQIWVIPTDEEGRIAKETRQVVEAAENTASVASLT
;
A
#
# COMPACT_ATOMS: atom_id res chain seq x y z
N MET A 1 -15.78 16.86 19.27
CA MET A 1 -14.31 16.99 19.50
C MET A 1 -13.63 16.14 18.44
N ALA A 2 -12.54 16.61 17.88
CA ALA A 2 -11.82 15.85 16.85
C ALA A 2 -11.22 14.57 17.42
N THR A 3 -11.64 13.44 16.89
CA THR A 3 -11.22 12.12 17.38
C THR A 3 -9.78 11.84 16.98
N SER A 4 -8.84 11.75 17.94
CA SER A 4 -7.49 11.28 17.69
C SER A 4 -7.49 9.76 17.52
N VAL A 5 -6.87 9.28 16.43
CA VAL A 5 -6.81 7.85 16.09
C VAL A 5 -5.37 7.38 16.15
N LEU A 6 -5.10 6.32 16.91
CA LEU A 6 -3.84 5.61 16.84
C LEU A 6 -3.90 4.60 15.68
N VAL A 7 -3.09 4.81 14.68
CA VAL A 7 -2.96 3.89 13.54
C VAL A 7 -1.79 2.95 13.79
N ILE A 8 -2.01 1.66 13.59
CA ILE A 8 -1.02 0.60 13.79
C ILE A 8 -0.92 -0.25 12.52
N ASN A 9 0.33 -0.48 12.10
CA ASN A 9 0.66 -1.36 10.99
C ASN A 9 1.80 -2.29 11.44
N CYS A 10 1.47 -3.54 11.78
CA CYS A 10 2.40 -4.54 12.25
C CYS A 10 3.00 -5.32 11.08
N GLY A 11 4.33 -5.30 10.96
CA GLY A 11 5.11 -6.20 10.13
C GLY A 11 5.64 -7.39 10.96
N SER A 12 6.34 -8.32 10.33
CA SER A 12 6.89 -9.51 11.00
C SER A 12 7.90 -9.18 12.11
N SER A 13 8.68 -8.11 11.97
CA SER A 13 9.69 -7.66 12.93
C SER A 13 9.64 -6.16 13.20
N SER A 14 8.50 -5.51 12.90
CA SER A 14 8.37 -4.06 13.05
C SER A 14 6.91 -3.65 13.29
N ILE A 15 6.73 -2.47 13.89
CA ILE A 15 5.42 -1.81 14.04
C ILE A 15 5.59 -0.36 13.60
N LYS A 16 4.96 0.00 12.49
CA LYS A 16 4.79 1.38 12.10
C LYS A 16 3.55 1.93 12.81
N TYR A 17 3.66 3.11 13.40
CA TYR A 17 2.56 3.71 14.12
C TYR A 17 2.43 5.20 13.81
N ALA A 18 1.21 5.71 13.89
CA ALA A 18 0.93 7.13 13.85
C ALA A 18 -0.25 7.47 14.77
N LEU A 19 -0.11 8.50 15.58
CA LEU A 19 -1.26 9.14 16.23
C LEU A 19 -1.72 10.28 15.33
N VAL A 20 -2.88 10.09 14.71
CA VAL A 20 -3.42 11.01 13.70
C VAL A 20 -4.51 11.86 14.33
N SER A 21 -4.21 13.15 14.48
CA SER A 21 -5.17 14.19 14.83
C SER A 21 -5.73 14.87 13.58
N GLU A 22 -6.67 15.79 13.72
CA GLU A 22 -7.17 16.57 12.58
C GLU A 22 -6.10 17.49 12.00
N ARG A 23 -5.24 18.05 12.85
CA ARG A 23 -4.14 18.89 12.42
C ARG A 23 -2.94 18.04 12.07
N ARG A 24 -2.41 18.23 10.88
CA ARG A 24 -1.26 17.46 10.40
C ARG A 24 0.00 17.70 11.25
N GLU A 25 0.18 18.92 11.75
CA GLU A 25 1.29 19.29 12.63
C GLU A 25 1.27 18.61 14.01
N ASP A 26 0.11 18.14 14.47
CA ASP A 26 -0.02 17.46 15.76
C ASP A 26 0.16 15.94 15.63
N ARG A 27 0.55 15.44 14.47
CA ARG A 27 0.76 14.00 14.26
C ARG A 27 2.05 13.53 14.93
N ILE A 28 1.93 12.42 15.65
CA ILE A 28 3.06 11.63 16.14
C ILE A 28 3.20 10.44 15.21
N TYR A 29 4.40 10.10 14.79
CA TYR A 29 4.63 8.89 14.01
C TYR A 29 5.99 8.30 14.30
N GLY A 30 6.11 6.99 14.05
CA GLY A 30 7.35 6.30 14.23
C GLY A 30 7.30 4.83 13.83
N LEU A 31 8.38 4.18 14.17
CA LEU A 31 8.67 2.79 13.83
C LEU A 31 9.32 2.09 15.02
N ALA A 32 8.73 0.99 15.49
CA ALA A 32 9.45 0.00 16.27
C ALA A 32 10.07 -0.99 15.28
N GLU A 33 11.37 -1.21 15.36
CA GLU A 33 12.12 -2.03 14.42
C GLU A 33 13.00 -3.06 15.11
N ASN A 34 13.41 -4.10 14.38
CA ASN A 34 14.24 -5.20 14.85
C ASN A 34 13.64 -5.95 16.06
N LEU A 35 12.30 -6.08 16.09
CA LEU A 35 11.60 -6.74 17.19
C LEU A 35 12.08 -8.19 17.35
N GLY A 36 12.32 -8.59 18.60
CA GLY A 36 12.91 -9.87 18.98
C GLY A 36 14.45 -9.90 18.99
N ALA A 37 15.13 -8.89 18.45
CA ALA A 37 16.58 -8.80 18.42
C ALA A 37 17.15 -7.92 19.53
N ALA A 38 18.45 -8.04 19.78
CA ALA A 38 19.17 -7.28 20.81
C ALA A 38 19.17 -5.76 20.57
N ASP A 39 19.08 -5.35 19.31
CA ASP A 39 19.07 -3.94 18.85
C ASP A 39 17.65 -3.43 18.57
N ALA A 40 16.63 -4.11 19.08
CA ALA A 40 15.24 -3.66 18.97
C ALA A 40 15.07 -2.27 19.59
N ARG A 41 14.36 -1.39 18.86
CA ARG A 41 14.18 0.01 19.27
C ARG A 41 12.91 0.62 18.70
N ILE A 42 12.45 1.69 19.35
CA ILE A 42 11.39 2.56 18.84
C ILE A 42 12.02 3.87 18.43
N LYS A 43 11.78 4.29 17.19
CA LYS A 43 12.16 5.59 16.65
C LYS A 43 10.90 6.35 16.23
N GLY A 44 10.94 7.67 16.32
CA GLY A 44 9.82 8.48 15.88
C GLY A 44 10.01 9.96 16.11
N ILE A 45 8.91 10.67 15.94
CA ILE A 45 8.81 12.11 16.18
C ILE A 45 7.62 12.34 17.10
N THR A 46 7.84 13.11 18.16
CA THR A 46 6.79 13.55 19.10
C THR A 46 6.07 14.79 18.58
N VAL A 47 4.99 15.21 19.26
CA VAL A 47 4.38 16.52 19.02
C VAL A 47 5.42 17.62 19.25
N GLY A 48 5.52 18.54 18.27
CA GLY A 48 6.55 19.58 18.28
C GLY A 48 7.81 19.22 17.51
N GLY A 49 7.88 18.01 16.90
CA GLY A 49 8.98 17.61 16.02
C GLY A 49 10.22 17.06 16.73
N GLU A 50 10.15 16.86 18.05
CA GLU A 50 11.27 16.30 18.81
C GLU A 50 11.47 14.82 18.49
N PRO A 51 12.71 14.36 18.19
CA PRO A 51 12.99 12.98 17.94
C PRO A 51 12.77 12.10 19.18
N LEU A 52 12.17 10.94 18.96
CA LEU A 52 12.04 9.89 19.94
C LEU A 52 12.94 8.71 19.55
N GLU A 53 13.79 8.26 20.45
CA GLU A 53 14.52 7.01 20.30
C GLU A 53 14.55 6.27 21.64
N LEU A 54 14.05 5.02 21.64
CA LEU A 54 14.00 4.17 22.83
C LEU A 54 14.56 2.79 22.49
N SER A 55 15.56 2.35 23.24
CA SER A 55 16.04 0.98 23.18
C SER A 55 15.07 0.04 23.91
N ILE A 56 14.67 -1.05 23.26
CA ILE A 56 13.76 -2.06 23.77
C ILE A 56 14.31 -3.47 23.46
N PRO A 57 15.51 -3.83 23.95
CA PRO A 57 16.18 -5.07 23.57
C PRO A 57 15.28 -6.28 23.75
N TYR A 58 15.27 -7.17 22.74
CA TYR A 58 14.48 -8.40 22.69
C TYR A 58 12.97 -8.23 22.85
N ALA A 59 12.44 -7.00 22.75
CA ALA A 59 11.01 -6.77 22.83
C ALA A 59 10.28 -7.45 21.65
N ASP A 60 9.22 -8.16 21.96
CA ASP A 60 8.23 -8.62 20.99
C ASP A 60 7.23 -7.49 20.64
N HIS A 61 6.26 -7.78 19.78
CA HIS A 61 5.23 -6.82 19.37
C HIS A 61 4.40 -6.31 20.56
N ALA A 62 4.03 -7.19 21.49
CA ALA A 62 3.23 -6.80 22.64
C ALA A 62 4.00 -5.84 23.55
N LYS A 63 5.27 -6.14 23.85
CA LYS A 63 6.13 -5.28 24.66
C LYS A 63 6.44 -3.95 24.00
N ALA A 64 6.66 -3.95 22.69
CA ALA A 64 6.87 -2.72 21.92
C ALA A 64 5.61 -1.83 21.97
N LEU A 65 4.42 -2.42 21.77
CA LEU A 65 3.14 -1.71 21.89
C LEU A 65 2.90 -1.16 23.30
N GLU A 66 3.11 -1.96 24.36
CA GLU A 66 3.01 -1.48 25.75
C GLU A 66 3.89 -0.25 25.98
N THR A 67 5.15 -0.33 25.55
CA THR A 67 6.12 0.76 25.73
C THR A 67 5.71 2.00 24.97
N LEU A 68 5.28 1.84 23.72
CA LEU A 68 4.79 2.92 22.86
C LEU A 68 3.58 3.61 23.51
N LEU A 69 2.61 2.83 23.95
CA LEU A 69 1.33 3.33 24.44
C LEU A 69 1.48 4.00 25.81
N ALA A 70 2.39 3.52 26.67
CA ALA A 70 2.77 4.24 27.89
C ALA A 70 3.32 5.65 27.59
N ARG A 71 4.03 5.82 26.48
CA ARG A 71 4.53 7.13 26.01
C ARG A 71 3.44 7.99 25.40
N LEU A 72 2.46 7.38 24.75
CA LEU A 72 1.32 8.06 24.14
C LEU A 72 0.17 8.31 25.12
N ALA A 73 0.27 7.87 26.37
CA ALA A 73 -0.81 7.96 27.36
C ALA A 73 -1.38 9.39 27.58
N ASN A 74 -0.50 10.40 27.43
CA ASN A 74 -0.90 11.81 27.53
C ASN A 74 -1.74 12.32 26.37
N TYR A 75 -1.73 11.62 25.23
CA TYR A 75 -2.41 12.03 23.99
C TYR A 75 -3.78 11.36 23.81
N LYS A 76 -4.13 10.40 24.66
CA LYS A 76 -5.44 9.73 24.78
C LYS A 76 -6.11 9.45 23.43
N PRO A 77 -5.63 8.47 22.65
CA PRO A 77 -6.33 8.07 21.44
C PRO A 77 -7.76 7.67 21.78
N GLN A 78 -8.71 8.03 20.95
CA GLN A 78 -10.14 7.73 21.13
C GLN A 78 -10.58 6.51 20.33
N ALA A 79 -9.75 6.07 19.38
CA ALA A 79 -9.94 4.87 18.59
C ALA A 79 -8.59 4.33 18.11
N ILE A 80 -8.55 3.05 17.72
CA ILE A 80 -7.39 2.43 17.12
C ILE A 80 -7.76 1.94 15.71
N GLY A 81 -6.98 2.35 14.70
CA GLY A 81 -7.08 1.85 13.34
C GLY A 81 -5.97 0.87 13.03
N HIS A 82 -6.31 -0.33 12.58
CA HIS A 82 -5.34 -1.35 12.19
C HIS A 82 -5.29 -1.47 10.68
N ARG A 83 -4.10 -1.36 10.10
CA ARG A 83 -3.89 -1.83 8.74
C ARG A 83 -3.91 -3.34 8.72
N VAL A 84 -4.72 -3.92 7.85
CA VAL A 84 -4.77 -5.35 7.57
C VAL A 84 -4.60 -5.55 6.07
N VAL A 85 -3.63 -6.37 5.66
CA VAL A 85 -3.35 -6.55 4.23
C VAL A 85 -4.51 -7.24 3.54
N HIS A 86 -5.07 -8.30 4.13
CA HIS A 86 -6.14 -9.05 3.47
C HIS A 86 -7.34 -9.30 4.38
N GLY A 87 -8.49 -8.79 3.97
CA GLY A 87 -9.75 -8.95 4.67
C GLY A 87 -10.62 -10.15 4.21
N GLY A 88 -10.12 -10.99 3.29
CA GLY A 88 -10.94 -12.04 2.68
C GLY A 88 -12.13 -11.44 1.92
N SER A 89 -13.33 -11.80 2.35
CA SER A 89 -14.59 -11.28 1.79
C SER A 89 -15.04 -9.94 2.38
N LEU A 90 -14.26 -9.32 3.28
CA LEU A 90 -14.57 -8.01 3.85
C LEU A 90 -14.30 -6.92 2.81
N THR A 91 -15.32 -6.12 2.51
CA THR A 91 -15.32 -5.14 1.41
C THR A 91 -15.15 -3.69 1.86
N LYS A 92 -15.06 -3.47 3.16
CA LYS A 92 -14.91 -2.14 3.79
C LYS A 92 -14.21 -2.27 5.14
N ALA A 93 -13.82 -1.15 5.72
CA ALA A 93 -13.33 -1.11 7.10
C ALA A 93 -14.43 -1.58 8.08
N GLU A 94 -14.05 -2.37 9.08
CA GLU A 94 -14.97 -3.00 10.03
C GLU A 94 -14.52 -2.79 11.48
N LEU A 95 -15.50 -2.58 12.38
CA LEU A 95 -15.24 -2.59 13.82
C LEU A 95 -14.77 -3.99 14.24
N LEU A 96 -13.67 -4.05 14.99
CA LEU A 96 -13.13 -5.33 15.45
C LEU A 96 -14.03 -5.94 16.52
N THR A 97 -14.71 -7.01 16.12
CA THR A 97 -15.40 -7.93 16.99
C THR A 97 -14.70 -9.29 16.97
N PRO A 98 -14.94 -10.21 17.91
CA PRO A 98 -14.40 -11.55 17.83
C PRO A 98 -14.66 -12.24 16.47
N GLU A 99 -15.84 -12.02 15.90
CA GLU A 99 -16.20 -12.56 14.57
C GLU A 99 -15.33 -11.97 13.45
N ILE A 100 -15.12 -10.66 13.43
CA ILE A 100 -14.26 -10.00 12.43
C ILE A 100 -12.82 -10.46 12.55
N ILE A 101 -12.30 -10.61 13.78
CA ILE A 101 -10.95 -11.13 14.01
C ILE A 101 -10.80 -12.55 13.45
N GLU A 102 -11.80 -13.43 13.66
CA GLU A 102 -11.77 -14.78 13.09
C GLU A 102 -11.86 -14.79 11.56
N ARG A 103 -12.61 -13.87 10.96
CA ARG A 103 -12.62 -13.70 9.49
C ARG A 103 -11.27 -13.25 8.94
N ILE A 104 -10.56 -12.35 9.64
CA ILE A 104 -9.19 -11.96 9.31
C ILE A 104 -8.24 -13.15 9.44
N ARG A 105 -8.40 -13.96 10.50
CA ARG A 105 -7.63 -15.18 10.73
C ARG A 105 -7.84 -16.20 9.60
N ALA A 106 -9.07 -16.41 9.18
CA ALA A 106 -9.44 -17.28 8.06
C ALA A 106 -8.87 -16.80 6.72
N ALA A 107 -8.61 -15.50 6.56
CA ALA A 107 -7.96 -14.92 5.37
C ALA A 107 -6.43 -15.06 5.36
N THR A 108 -5.80 -15.59 6.42
CA THR A 108 -4.33 -15.77 6.52
C THR A 108 -3.72 -16.53 5.32
N PRO A 109 -4.34 -17.59 4.78
CA PRO A 109 -3.79 -18.27 3.60
C PRO A 109 -3.63 -17.38 2.36
N LEU A 110 -4.38 -16.26 2.27
CA LEU A 110 -4.30 -15.28 1.18
C LEU A 110 -3.20 -14.22 1.40
N ALA A 111 -2.73 -14.06 2.64
CA ALA A 111 -1.63 -13.14 3.00
C ALA A 111 -0.76 -13.75 4.12
N PRO A 112 -0.10 -14.90 3.88
CA PRO A 112 0.59 -15.66 4.94
C PRO A 112 1.79 -14.91 5.53
N LEU A 113 2.38 -13.98 4.80
CA LEU A 113 3.53 -13.17 5.25
C LEU A 113 3.11 -11.94 6.06
N HIS A 114 1.82 -11.56 6.06
CA HIS A 114 1.35 -10.28 6.61
C HIS A 114 0.29 -10.46 7.69
N ASN A 115 -0.80 -11.17 7.40
CA ASN A 115 -1.93 -11.29 8.34
C ASN A 115 -1.56 -11.83 9.72
N PRO A 116 -0.65 -12.81 9.87
CA PRO A 116 -0.23 -13.25 11.20
C PRO A 116 0.34 -12.13 12.07
N ALA A 117 1.19 -11.26 11.50
CA ALA A 117 1.76 -10.13 12.23
C ALA A 117 0.68 -9.09 12.59
N HIS A 118 -0.27 -8.83 11.69
CA HIS A 118 -1.41 -7.94 11.96
C HIS A 118 -2.28 -8.46 13.12
N LEU A 119 -2.56 -9.76 13.14
CA LEU A 119 -3.33 -10.39 14.23
C LEU A 119 -2.61 -10.28 15.58
N ILE A 120 -1.28 -10.43 15.63
CA ILE A 120 -0.50 -10.20 16.86
C ILE A 120 -0.71 -8.77 17.37
N GLY A 121 -0.67 -7.79 16.48
CA GLY A 121 -0.92 -6.38 16.82
C GLY A 121 -2.35 -6.14 17.31
N ILE A 122 -3.34 -6.70 16.65
CA ILE A 122 -4.76 -6.63 17.03
C ILE A 122 -4.97 -7.28 18.41
N ASP A 123 -4.52 -8.51 18.60
CA ASP A 123 -4.69 -9.26 19.85
C ASP A 123 -4.02 -8.51 21.03
N ALA A 124 -2.86 -7.88 20.81
CA ALA A 124 -2.19 -7.08 21.83
C ALA A 124 -2.96 -5.81 22.19
N THR A 125 -3.47 -5.07 21.20
CA THR A 125 -4.19 -3.82 21.47
C THR A 125 -5.58 -4.05 22.02
N VAL A 126 -6.30 -5.07 21.61
CA VAL A 126 -7.59 -5.46 22.20
C VAL A 126 -7.43 -5.78 23.69
N ARG A 127 -6.34 -6.46 24.05
CA ARG A 127 -6.03 -6.76 25.46
C ARG A 127 -5.63 -5.50 26.26
N LEU A 128 -4.83 -4.61 25.66
CA LEU A 128 -4.30 -3.41 26.33
C LEU A 128 -5.32 -2.29 26.42
N PHE A 129 -6.25 -2.20 25.48
CA PHE A 129 -7.27 -1.15 25.38
C PHE A 129 -8.65 -1.71 25.08
N PRO A 130 -9.21 -2.52 26.00
CA PRO A 130 -10.52 -3.14 25.81
C PRO A 130 -11.66 -2.12 25.68
N GLU A 131 -11.47 -0.90 26.19
CA GLU A 131 -12.48 0.17 26.19
C GLU A 131 -12.47 1.02 24.91
N LEU A 132 -11.39 0.92 24.10
CA LEU A 132 -11.30 1.72 22.88
C LEU A 132 -11.91 0.99 21.69
N PRO A 133 -12.74 1.67 20.87
CA PRO A 133 -13.18 1.11 19.62
C PRO A 133 -11.98 0.89 18.70
N GLN A 134 -11.91 -0.28 18.10
CA GLN A 134 -10.82 -0.67 17.20
C GLN A 134 -11.38 -1.08 15.85
N VAL A 135 -10.73 -0.67 14.78
CA VAL A 135 -11.20 -0.84 13.39
C VAL A 135 -10.11 -1.47 12.54
N ALA A 136 -10.45 -2.51 11.80
CA ALA A 136 -9.60 -3.05 10.75
C ALA A 136 -9.88 -2.32 9.43
N VAL A 137 -8.83 -1.81 8.79
CA VAL A 137 -8.85 -1.20 7.47
C VAL A 137 -8.04 -2.06 6.52
N PHE A 138 -8.65 -2.51 5.44
CA PHE A 138 -8.07 -3.53 4.57
C PHE A 138 -7.48 -2.93 3.30
N ASP A 139 -6.24 -3.33 2.96
CA ASP A 139 -5.61 -2.93 1.68
C ASP A 139 -6.40 -3.39 0.46
N THR A 140 -7.15 -4.48 0.60
CA THR A 140 -7.98 -5.05 -0.45
C THR A 140 -9.35 -4.38 -0.60
N ALA A 141 -9.83 -3.64 0.41
CA ALA A 141 -11.20 -3.14 0.45
C ALA A 141 -11.53 -2.17 -0.69
N PHE A 142 -10.63 -1.26 -1.02
CA PHE A 142 -10.81 -0.29 -2.11
C PHE A 142 -11.06 -0.96 -3.46
N HIS A 143 -10.45 -2.12 -3.69
CA HIS A 143 -10.54 -2.87 -4.93
C HIS A 143 -11.78 -3.78 -5.03
N GLN A 144 -12.60 -3.85 -3.98
CA GLN A 144 -13.82 -4.68 -4.01
C GLN A 144 -14.91 -4.12 -4.92
N THR A 145 -14.75 -2.89 -5.41
CA THR A 145 -15.63 -2.28 -6.42
C THR A 145 -15.33 -2.73 -7.85
N MET A 146 -14.26 -3.49 -8.09
CA MET A 146 -13.93 -4.03 -9.40
C MET A 146 -15.08 -4.90 -9.96
N PRO A 147 -15.41 -4.76 -11.25
CA PRO A 147 -16.43 -5.61 -11.89
C PRO A 147 -15.91 -7.04 -12.10
N PRO A 148 -16.81 -8.03 -12.25
CA PRO A 148 -16.44 -9.44 -12.38
C PRO A 148 -15.41 -9.74 -13.49
N HIS A 149 -15.47 -9.07 -14.61
CA HIS A 149 -14.54 -9.27 -15.71
C HIS A 149 -13.11 -8.74 -15.41
N ALA A 150 -12.93 -7.86 -14.42
CA ALA A 150 -11.63 -7.39 -13.97
C ALA A 150 -11.02 -8.29 -12.89
N TYR A 151 -11.83 -8.82 -11.96
CA TYR A 151 -11.30 -9.63 -10.87
C TYR A 151 -11.28 -11.15 -11.12
N ARG A 152 -12.02 -11.67 -12.13
CA ARG A 152 -12.06 -13.12 -12.40
C ARG A 152 -10.85 -13.53 -13.24
N TYR A 153 -10.16 -14.57 -12.77
CA TYR A 153 -9.19 -15.26 -13.61
C TYR A 153 -9.90 -16.22 -14.59
N ALA A 154 -9.34 -16.44 -15.76
CA ALA A 154 -9.84 -17.37 -16.76
C ALA A 154 -9.46 -18.83 -16.42
N ILE A 155 -9.92 -19.30 -15.27
CA ILE A 155 -9.67 -20.63 -14.70
C ILE A 155 -11.01 -21.29 -14.33
N PRO A 156 -11.04 -22.60 -14.00
CA PRO A 156 -12.29 -23.31 -13.65
C PRO A 156 -13.06 -22.58 -12.53
N LYS A 157 -14.39 -22.46 -12.75
CA LYS A 157 -15.27 -21.68 -11.89
C LYS A 157 -15.22 -22.08 -10.40
N PHE A 158 -15.05 -23.38 -10.11
CA PHE A 158 -15.01 -23.86 -8.71
C PHE A 158 -13.87 -23.27 -7.90
N LEU A 159 -12.75 -22.91 -8.53
CA LEU A 159 -11.65 -22.23 -7.84
C LEU A 159 -12.07 -20.87 -7.28
N TYR A 160 -12.98 -20.20 -7.97
CA TYR A 160 -13.56 -18.97 -7.44
C TYR A 160 -14.68 -19.24 -6.43
N THR A 161 -15.62 -20.14 -6.76
CA THR A 161 -16.82 -20.35 -5.91
C THR A 161 -16.50 -21.02 -4.58
N ASP A 162 -15.56 -21.97 -4.58
CA ASP A 162 -15.30 -22.84 -3.45
C ASP A 162 -14.00 -22.43 -2.69
N HIS A 163 -13.07 -21.75 -3.39
CA HIS A 163 -11.75 -21.36 -2.85
C HIS A 163 -11.48 -19.88 -2.88
N ASN A 164 -12.41 -19.05 -3.36
CA ASN A 164 -12.28 -17.59 -3.45
C ASN A 164 -11.06 -17.11 -4.26
N VAL A 165 -10.61 -17.91 -5.25
CA VAL A 165 -9.48 -17.56 -6.12
C VAL A 165 -9.91 -16.49 -7.11
N ARG A 166 -9.46 -15.27 -6.87
CA ARG A 166 -9.74 -14.07 -7.69
C ARG A 166 -8.65 -13.02 -7.50
N ARG A 167 -8.63 -11.99 -8.34
CA ARG A 167 -7.87 -10.77 -8.09
C ARG A 167 -8.50 -10.01 -6.93
N TYR A 168 -7.69 -9.64 -5.93
CA TYR A 168 -8.10 -8.79 -4.81
C TYR A 168 -7.54 -7.38 -4.94
N GLY A 169 -6.27 -7.24 -5.35
CA GLY A 169 -5.55 -5.97 -5.33
C GLY A 169 -5.09 -5.58 -3.94
N PHE A 170 -4.06 -4.73 -3.88
CA PHE A 170 -3.45 -4.27 -2.63
C PHE A 170 -3.07 -2.80 -2.75
N HIS A 171 -2.50 -2.19 -1.69
CA HIS A 171 -2.25 -0.76 -1.59
C HIS A 171 -3.54 0.08 -1.77
N GLY A 172 -4.70 -0.48 -1.49
CA GLY A 172 -5.99 0.17 -1.71
C GLY A 172 -6.13 1.48 -0.94
N THR A 173 -5.62 1.56 0.29
CA THR A 173 -5.58 2.80 1.09
C THR A 173 -4.81 3.92 0.39
N SER A 174 -3.68 3.59 -0.24
CA SER A 174 -2.87 4.54 -1.00
C SER A 174 -3.56 4.98 -2.28
N HIS A 175 -4.03 4.03 -3.11
CA HIS A 175 -4.73 4.33 -4.37
C HIS A 175 -5.99 5.18 -4.13
N ALA A 176 -6.77 4.87 -3.10
CA ALA A 176 -7.92 5.66 -2.70
C ALA A 176 -7.55 7.08 -2.28
N TYR A 177 -6.53 7.19 -1.42
CA TYR A 177 -6.09 8.51 -0.94
C TYR A 177 -5.63 9.42 -2.07
N VAL A 178 -4.71 8.94 -2.93
CA VAL A 178 -4.14 9.80 -3.98
C VAL A 178 -5.14 10.15 -5.08
N SER A 179 -6.09 9.26 -5.39
CA SER A 179 -7.15 9.56 -6.36
C SER A 179 -8.18 10.54 -5.81
N ASP A 180 -8.58 10.44 -4.55
CA ASP A 180 -9.42 11.44 -3.88
C ASP A 180 -8.72 12.80 -3.87
N LYS A 181 -7.42 12.83 -3.51
CA LYS A 181 -6.63 14.05 -3.43
C LYS A 181 -6.43 14.72 -4.79
N ALA A 182 -6.14 13.93 -5.84
CA ALA A 182 -6.05 14.46 -7.20
C ALA A 182 -7.38 15.09 -7.66
N SER A 183 -8.50 14.44 -7.35
CA SER A 183 -9.82 14.95 -7.66
C SER A 183 -10.14 16.27 -6.95
N GLU A 184 -9.71 16.44 -5.71
CA GLU A 184 -9.81 17.69 -4.96
C GLU A 184 -8.97 18.80 -5.62
N LEU A 185 -7.70 18.51 -5.93
CA LEU A 185 -6.76 19.46 -6.53
C LEU A 185 -7.15 19.86 -7.96
N ALA A 186 -7.77 18.96 -8.70
CA ALA A 186 -8.28 19.22 -10.05
C ALA A 186 -9.60 20.02 -10.09
N GLY A 187 -10.11 20.46 -8.95
CA GLY A 187 -11.28 21.34 -8.90
C GLY A 187 -12.62 20.66 -9.06
N ASN A 188 -12.87 19.52 -8.38
CA ASN A 188 -14.14 18.79 -8.34
C ASN A 188 -14.42 17.81 -9.47
N LEU A 189 -13.43 17.21 -10.04
CA LEU A 189 -13.63 16.04 -10.90
C LEU A 189 -14.03 14.80 -10.05
N LYS A 190 -15.15 14.88 -9.32
CA LYS A 190 -15.76 13.71 -8.66
C LYS A 190 -16.13 12.60 -9.66
N LYS A 191 -16.03 12.94 -10.96
CA LYS A 191 -16.31 12.05 -12.09
C LYS A 191 -15.07 12.05 -12.99
N GLY A 192 -14.00 11.38 -12.56
CA GLY A 192 -12.78 11.35 -13.34
C GLY A 192 -12.20 9.95 -13.45
N GLY A 193 -11.44 9.74 -14.52
CA GLY A 193 -10.64 8.55 -14.79
C GLY A 193 -9.19 8.79 -14.44
N TRP A 194 -8.72 8.15 -13.36
CA TRP A 194 -7.35 8.24 -12.90
C TRP A 194 -6.61 6.92 -13.05
N LEU A 195 -5.42 6.97 -13.61
CA LEU A 195 -4.44 5.92 -13.42
C LEU A 195 -3.56 6.30 -12.22
N THR A 196 -3.28 5.36 -11.35
CA THR A 196 -2.42 5.58 -10.19
C THR A 196 -1.28 4.57 -10.16
N ALA A 197 -0.08 5.02 -9.85
CA ALA A 197 1.13 4.21 -9.75
C ALA A 197 1.73 4.38 -8.35
N HIS A 198 1.48 3.42 -7.46
CA HIS A 198 2.15 3.34 -6.16
C HIS A 198 3.46 2.57 -6.34
N LEU A 199 4.58 3.27 -6.25
CA LEU A 199 5.91 2.74 -6.55
C LEU A 199 6.81 2.82 -5.31
N GLY A 200 7.00 1.68 -4.67
CA GLY A 200 7.87 1.49 -3.51
C GLY A 200 8.67 0.21 -3.65
N ASN A 201 9.10 -0.39 -2.52
CA ASN A 201 9.64 -1.75 -2.55
C ASN A 201 8.57 -2.77 -3.01
N GLY A 202 7.30 -2.60 -2.60
CA GLY A 202 6.14 -3.12 -3.29
C GLY A 202 5.60 -2.06 -4.24
N SER A 203 5.16 -2.47 -5.45
CA SER A 203 4.62 -1.55 -6.45
C SER A 203 3.33 -2.09 -7.05
N SER A 204 2.39 -1.21 -7.29
CA SER A 204 1.13 -1.55 -7.98
C SER A 204 0.58 -0.36 -8.76
N THR A 205 -0.26 -0.67 -9.73
CA THR A 205 -1.02 0.30 -10.51
C THR A 205 -2.51 0.06 -10.34
N CYS A 206 -3.33 1.10 -10.47
CA CYS A 206 -4.77 0.98 -10.37
C CYS A 206 -5.45 1.94 -11.35
N ALA A 207 -6.56 1.49 -11.94
CA ALA A 207 -7.50 2.33 -12.65
C ALA A 207 -8.65 2.71 -11.70
N VAL A 208 -8.90 4.00 -11.54
CA VAL A 208 -9.94 4.54 -10.66
C VAL A 208 -10.93 5.34 -11.51
N TRP A 209 -12.20 4.98 -11.44
CA TRP A 209 -13.29 5.70 -12.09
C TRP A 209 -14.29 6.19 -11.08
N ASN A 210 -14.54 7.49 -11.06
CA ASN A 210 -15.49 8.12 -10.14
C ASN A 210 -15.21 7.79 -8.65
N GLY A 211 -13.94 7.70 -8.25
CA GLY A 211 -13.52 7.37 -6.89
C GLY A 211 -13.61 5.88 -6.54
N GLN A 212 -13.88 5.00 -7.50
CA GLN A 212 -13.93 3.55 -7.31
C GLN A 212 -12.83 2.84 -8.11
N SER A 213 -12.17 1.86 -7.51
CA SER A 213 -11.25 0.99 -8.24
C SER A 213 -12.02 0.16 -9.25
N VAL A 214 -11.61 0.22 -10.53
CA VAL A 214 -12.21 -0.58 -11.61
C VAL A 214 -11.29 -1.67 -12.09
N ASP A 215 -9.97 -1.52 -11.88
CA ASP A 215 -8.97 -2.56 -12.13
C ASP A 215 -7.67 -2.25 -11.38
N THR A 216 -6.82 -3.26 -11.15
CA THR A 216 -5.51 -3.09 -10.47
C THR A 216 -4.53 -4.18 -10.89
N SER A 217 -3.23 -3.92 -10.74
CA SER A 217 -2.18 -4.84 -11.19
C SER A 217 -1.92 -6.01 -10.26
N MET A 218 -2.00 -5.83 -8.94
CA MET A 218 -1.82 -6.93 -7.99
C MET A 218 -3.04 -7.87 -8.02
N GLY A 219 -2.79 -9.16 -7.84
CA GLY A 219 -3.79 -10.20 -8.06
C GLY A 219 -4.37 -10.83 -6.80
N LEU A 220 -4.35 -12.18 -6.79
CA LEU A 220 -4.68 -12.99 -5.62
C LEU A 220 -3.74 -12.67 -4.45
N THR A 221 -2.47 -12.43 -4.77
CA THR A 221 -1.40 -12.05 -3.85
C THR A 221 -0.70 -10.78 -4.32
N PRO A 222 0.12 -10.13 -3.47
CA PRO A 222 0.89 -8.96 -3.89
C PRO A 222 2.08 -9.28 -4.81
N LEU A 223 2.20 -10.48 -5.38
CA LEU A 223 3.26 -10.87 -6.29
C LEU A 223 2.95 -10.49 -7.75
N GLU A 224 1.70 -10.68 -8.19
CA GLU A 224 1.24 -10.37 -9.56
C GLU A 224 1.36 -8.87 -9.86
N GLY A 225 1.63 -8.52 -11.11
CA GLY A 225 1.62 -7.15 -11.64
C GLY A 225 2.98 -6.66 -12.10
N VAL A 226 3.34 -5.44 -11.67
CA VAL A 226 4.56 -4.76 -12.11
C VAL A 226 5.82 -5.29 -11.40
N VAL A 227 6.98 -5.00 -11.98
CA VAL A 227 8.28 -5.27 -11.32
C VAL A 227 8.37 -4.46 -10.02
N MET A 228 8.91 -5.06 -8.97
CA MET A 228 9.04 -4.45 -7.65
C MET A 228 10.51 -4.49 -7.18
N GLY A 229 10.78 -4.12 -5.95
CA GLY A 229 12.13 -4.18 -5.41
C GLY A 229 12.73 -5.58 -5.41
N THR A 230 11.98 -6.56 -4.88
CA THR A 230 12.42 -7.98 -4.78
C THR A 230 11.44 -8.97 -5.41
N ARG A 231 10.24 -8.54 -5.80
CA ARG A 231 9.21 -9.37 -6.43
C ARG A 231 9.27 -9.25 -7.93
N SER A 232 9.05 -10.39 -8.60
CA SER A 232 9.14 -10.45 -10.07
C SER A 232 8.04 -9.66 -10.79
N GLY A 233 6.85 -9.51 -10.20
CA GLY A 233 5.66 -9.19 -10.96
C GLY A 233 5.24 -10.35 -11.87
N ASP A 234 4.54 -10.03 -12.96
CA ASP A 234 4.01 -11.03 -13.90
C ASP A 234 5.11 -11.85 -14.57
N VAL A 235 4.93 -13.17 -14.49
CA VAL A 235 5.73 -14.16 -15.19
C VAL A 235 4.82 -15.16 -15.91
N ASP A 236 5.38 -15.95 -16.83
CA ASP A 236 4.64 -17.05 -17.44
C ASP A 236 4.24 -18.07 -16.35
N PRO A 237 2.96 -18.48 -16.23
CA PRO A 237 2.53 -19.46 -15.24
C PRO A 237 3.27 -20.79 -15.34
N SER A 238 3.75 -21.18 -16.52
CA SER A 238 4.52 -22.41 -16.75
C SER A 238 5.95 -22.33 -16.22
N LEU A 239 6.42 -21.13 -15.83
CA LEU A 239 7.74 -20.97 -15.20
C LEU A 239 7.93 -21.87 -13.99
N HIS A 240 6.90 -22.04 -13.16
CA HIS A 240 6.94 -22.93 -11.99
C HIS A 240 7.28 -24.36 -12.38
N SER A 241 6.60 -24.90 -13.41
CA SER A 241 6.87 -26.25 -13.92
C SER A 241 8.24 -26.37 -14.58
N PHE A 242 8.69 -25.31 -15.27
CA PHE A 242 10.01 -25.26 -15.88
C PHE A 242 11.12 -25.33 -14.83
N LEU A 243 11.04 -24.49 -13.79
CA LEU A 243 12.04 -24.45 -12.72
C LEU A 243 12.06 -25.78 -11.91
N ALA A 244 10.88 -26.32 -11.59
CA ALA A 244 10.79 -27.60 -10.90
C ALA A 244 11.42 -28.74 -11.71
N LYS A 245 11.13 -28.84 -13.00
CA LYS A 245 11.64 -29.94 -13.85
C LYS A 245 13.11 -29.81 -14.22
N ASN A 246 13.59 -28.59 -14.49
CA ASN A 246 14.94 -28.39 -15.03
C ASN A 246 15.97 -28.08 -13.94
N LEU A 247 15.57 -27.46 -12.84
CA LEU A 247 16.46 -27.10 -11.73
C LEU A 247 16.20 -27.89 -10.46
N GLY A 248 15.17 -28.74 -10.42
CA GLY A 248 14.81 -29.55 -9.25
C GLY A 248 14.28 -28.70 -8.08
N TRP A 249 13.79 -27.51 -8.33
CA TRP A 249 13.29 -26.62 -7.27
C TRP A 249 11.91 -27.05 -6.82
N ASP A 250 11.69 -27.04 -5.51
CA ASP A 250 10.37 -27.19 -4.93
C ASP A 250 9.57 -25.88 -4.97
N LEU A 251 8.28 -25.95 -4.65
CA LEU A 251 7.41 -24.78 -4.66
C LEU A 251 7.87 -23.71 -3.66
N ALA A 252 8.41 -24.09 -2.51
CA ALA A 252 8.88 -23.14 -1.50
C ALA A 252 10.08 -22.33 -2.01
N LYS A 253 11.03 -22.99 -2.71
CA LYS A 253 12.17 -22.31 -3.33
C LYS A 253 11.72 -21.39 -4.46
N ILE A 254 10.78 -21.83 -5.30
CA ILE A 254 10.24 -21.01 -6.40
C ILE A 254 9.55 -19.77 -5.83
N ASP A 255 8.68 -19.94 -4.85
CA ASP A 255 7.98 -18.84 -4.18
C ASP A 255 8.96 -17.86 -3.55
N LYS A 256 9.98 -18.36 -2.84
CA LYS A 256 11.04 -17.52 -2.26
C LYS A 256 11.77 -16.69 -3.33
N VAL A 257 12.15 -17.30 -4.45
CA VAL A 257 12.86 -16.59 -5.53
C VAL A 257 12.00 -15.50 -6.13
N LEU A 258 10.73 -15.80 -6.45
CA LEU A 258 9.83 -14.84 -7.08
C LEU A 258 9.46 -13.66 -6.16
N ASN A 259 9.39 -13.89 -4.83
CA ASN A 259 9.04 -12.85 -3.86
C ASN A 259 10.23 -12.06 -3.32
N ASN A 260 11.41 -12.69 -3.14
CA ASN A 260 12.49 -12.12 -2.36
C ASN A 260 13.81 -11.94 -3.11
N GLU A 261 14.00 -12.62 -4.24
CA GLU A 261 15.28 -12.67 -4.96
C GLU A 261 15.15 -12.17 -6.42
N SER A 262 14.00 -11.61 -6.79
CA SER A 262 13.63 -11.12 -8.13
C SER A 262 13.53 -9.60 -8.18
N GLY A 263 12.77 -9.07 -9.11
CA GLY A 263 12.54 -7.63 -9.25
C GLY A 263 13.81 -6.85 -9.60
N LEU A 264 13.92 -5.63 -9.05
CA LEU A 264 15.12 -4.80 -9.24
C LEU A 264 16.37 -5.50 -8.72
N LEU A 265 16.28 -6.17 -7.55
CA LEU A 265 17.39 -6.93 -6.99
C LEU A 265 17.86 -8.02 -7.94
N GLY A 266 16.94 -8.83 -8.46
CA GLY A 266 17.27 -9.95 -9.34
C GLY A 266 17.79 -9.50 -10.70
N LEU A 267 17.26 -8.41 -11.26
CA LEU A 267 17.68 -7.87 -12.55
C LEU A 267 19.02 -7.16 -12.47
N SER A 268 19.21 -6.31 -11.45
CA SER A 268 20.45 -5.55 -11.29
C SER A 268 21.59 -6.34 -10.67
N GLN A 269 21.27 -7.44 -9.98
CA GLN A 269 22.18 -8.23 -9.15
C GLN A 269 22.89 -7.41 -8.05
N LEU A 270 22.32 -6.25 -7.72
CA LEU A 270 22.96 -5.26 -6.86
C LEU A 270 22.09 -4.88 -5.66
N SER A 271 20.87 -4.37 -5.91
CA SER A 271 20.02 -3.79 -4.88
C SER A 271 18.55 -3.78 -5.27
N ASN A 272 17.66 -3.82 -4.27
CA ASN A 272 16.23 -3.52 -4.43
C ASN A 272 15.94 -2.02 -4.27
N ASP A 273 16.93 -1.20 -3.90
CA ASP A 273 16.77 0.26 -3.78
C ASP A 273 17.00 0.92 -5.15
N MET A 274 15.97 1.56 -5.70
CA MET A 274 16.02 2.23 -6.99
C MET A 274 17.11 3.32 -7.05
N ARG A 275 17.43 3.97 -5.96
CA ARG A 275 18.49 5.01 -5.90
C ARG A 275 19.84 4.40 -6.20
N THR A 276 20.17 3.29 -5.54
CA THR A 276 21.41 2.54 -5.77
C THR A 276 21.48 1.99 -7.18
N VAL A 277 20.35 1.51 -7.72
CA VAL A 277 20.29 0.99 -9.11
C VAL A 277 20.49 2.12 -10.12
N ILE A 278 19.89 3.31 -9.91
CA ILE A 278 20.10 4.47 -10.78
C ILE A 278 21.56 4.92 -10.75
N GLU A 279 22.16 5.07 -9.56
CA GLU A 279 23.56 5.46 -9.41
C GLU A 279 24.51 4.48 -10.13
N ALA A 280 24.26 3.18 -9.99
CA ALA A 280 25.05 2.15 -10.69
C ALA A 280 24.91 2.26 -12.21
N ALA A 281 23.69 2.50 -12.72
CA ALA A 281 23.44 2.67 -14.15
C ALA A 281 24.15 3.92 -14.72
N GLU A 282 24.14 5.04 -14.01
CA GLU A 282 24.86 6.27 -14.36
C GLU A 282 26.38 6.05 -14.41
N ASN A 283 26.90 5.13 -13.59
CA ASN A 283 28.28 4.70 -13.58
C ASN A 283 28.62 3.59 -14.61
N GLY A 284 27.68 3.29 -15.53
CA GLY A 284 27.90 2.38 -16.64
C GLY A 284 27.61 0.90 -16.34
N ASN A 285 26.91 0.57 -15.25
CA ASN A 285 26.49 -0.81 -14.97
C ASN A 285 25.33 -1.18 -15.91
N GLU A 286 25.56 -2.15 -16.80
CA GLU A 286 24.60 -2.57 -17.82
C GLU A 286 23.38 -3.29 -17.21
N ASP A 287 23.57 -4.15 -16.19
CA ASP A 287 22.48 -4.85 -15.51
C ASP A 287 21.56 -3.87 -14.78
N ALA A 288 22.13 -2.86 -14.14
CA ALA A 288 21.36 -1.79 -13.49
C ALA A 288 20.57 -0.96 -14.52
N SER A 289 21.18 -0.64 -15.66
CA SER A 289 20.51 0.06 -16.76
C SER A 289 19.34 -0.75 -17.32
N LEU A 290 19.55 -2.05 -17.54
CA LEU A 290 18.50 -2.97 -18.00
C LEU A 290 17.39 -3.11 -16.95
N ALA A 291 17.72 -3.19 -15.66
CA ALA A 291 16.73 -3.29 -14.59
C ALA A 291 15.78 -2.08 -14.57
N ILE A 292 16.31 -0.87 -14.76
CA ILE A 292 15.51 0.36 -14.87
C ILE A 292 14.62 0.33 -16.12
N GLU A 293 15.16 -0.13 -17.23
CA GLU A 293 14.43 -0.22 -18.49
C GLU A 293 13.25 -1.20 -18.38
N VAL A 294 13.49 -2.39 -17.85
CA VAL A 294 12.45 -3.41 -17.62
C VAL A 294 11.39 -2.88 -16.63
N PHE A 295 11.80 -2.24 -15.53
CA PHE A 295 10.90 -1.65 -14.57
C PHE A 295 9.97 -0.61 -15.22
N SER A 296 10.55 0.37 -15.92
CA SER A 296 9.81 1.48 -16.54
C SER A 296 8.88 1.00 -17.66
N TYR A 297 9.36 0.07 -18.49
CA TYR A 297 8.56 -0.52 -19.57
C TYR A 297 7.38 -1.35 -19.05
N ARG A 298 7.61 -2.21 -18.04
CA ARG A 298 6.55 -3.03 -17.43
C ARG A 298 5.53 -2.17 -16.70
N LEU A 299 5.95 -1.09 -16.05
CA LEU A 299 5.07 -0.11 -15.43
C LEU A 299 4.18 0.58 -16.47
N ALA A 300 4.77 1.10 -17.54
CA ALA A 300 4.02 1.73 -18.63
C ALA A 300 3.02 0.76 -19.28
N LYS A 301 3.45 -0.49 -19.53
CA LYS A 301 2.58 -1.53 -20.06
C LYS A 301 1.39 -1.83 -19.17
N SER A 302 1.60 -1.88 -17.85
CA SER A 302 0.52 -2.07 -16.87
C SER A 302 -0.47 -0.89 -16.87
N LEU A 303 0.03 0.35 -16.85
CA LEU A 303 -0.80 1.55 -16.93
C LEU A 303 -1.62 1.58 -18.23
N ALA A 304 -1.00 1.23 -19.35
CA ALA A 304 -1.68 1.14 -20.64
C ALA A 304 -2.80 0.07 -20.62
N ALA A 305 -2.53 -1.11 -20.07
CA ALA A 305 -3.52 -2.18 -19.98
C ALA A 305 -4.70 -1.78 -19.09
N LEU A 306 -4.44 -1.18 -17.94
CA LEU A 306 -5.49 -0.76 -17.00
C LEU A 306 -6.36 0.39 -17.55
N SER A 307 -5.85 1.20 -18.47
CA SER A 307 -6.61 2.30 -19.08
C SER A 307 -7.86 1.84 -19.83
N CYS A 308 -7.90 0.57 -20.27
CA CYS A 308 -9.08 0.01 -20.94
C CYS A 308 -10.32 -0.06 -20.03
N GLY A 309 -10.14 -0.04 -18.71
CA GLY A 309 -11.22 0.05 -17.73
C GLY A 309 -11.78 1.46 -17.52
N LEU A 310 -11.17 2.48 -18.13
CA LEU A 310 -11.57 3.88 -17.98
C LEU A 310 -12.30 4.40 -19.22
N PRO A 311 -13.51 4.96 -19.10
CA PRO A 311 -14.20 5.63 -20.20
C PRO A 311 -13.44 6.84 -20.75
N THR A 312 -12.76 7.57 -19.87
CA THR A 312 -11.85 8.68 -20.19
C THR A 312 -10.65 8.65 -19.27
N LEU A 313 -9.51 9.16 -19.75
CA LEU A 313 -8.31 9.36 -18.93
C LEU A 313 -8.16 10.83 -18.59
N ASP A 314 -8.40 11.22 -17.34
CA ASP A 314 -8.22 12.59 -16.85
C ASP A 314 -6.81 12.83 -16.31
N GLY A 315 -6.13 11.77 -15.86
CA GLY A 315 -4.72 11.91 -15.49
C GLY A 315 -4.07 10.64 -14.93
N LEU A 316 -2.78 10.80 -14.66
CA LEU A 316 -1.90 9.81 -14.04
C LEU A 316 -1.31 10.37 -12.75
N ILE A 317 -1.30 9.56 -11.70
CA ILE A 317 -0.78 9.94 -10.38
C ILE A 317 0.37 9.02 -10.01
N PHE A 318 1.54 9.59 -9.73
CA PHE A 318 2.68 8.89 -9.15
C PHE A 318 2.73 9.09 -7.64
N THR A 319 2.96 8.00 -6.90
CA THR A 319 3.07 8.00 -5.44
C THR A 319 3.98 6.86 -4.96
N GLY A 320 4.21 6.79 -3.65
CA GLY A 320 5.16 5.86 -3.06
C GLY A 320 6.61 6.29 -3.24
N GLY A 321 7.52 5.68 -2.52
CA GLY A 321 8.90 6.16 -2.40
C GLY A 321 9.63 6.42 -3.72
N ILE A 322 9.45 5.56 -4.73
CA ILE A 322 10.03 5.75 -6.07
C ILE A 322 9.21 6.78 -6.86
N GLY A 323 7.88 6.64 -6.87
CA GLY A 323 6.98 7.52 -7.62
C GLY A 323 7.09 8.98 -7.20
N GLU A 324 7.22 9.23 -5.91
CA GLU A 324 7.36 10.57 -5.34
C GLU A 324 8.73 11.20 -5.58
N ASN A 325 9.81 10.41 -5.49
CA ASN A 325 11.15 10.95 -5.40
C ASN A 325 12.03 10.75 -6.64
N SER A 326 11.59 9.97 -7.65
CA SER A 326 12.40 9.73 -8.85
C SER A 326 11.78 10.38 -10.09
N ALA A 327 12.22 11.60 -10.39
CA ALA A 327 11.86 12.30 -11.63
C ALA A 327 12.27 11.48 -12.87
N TYR A 328 13.41 10.80 -12.80
CA TYR A 328 13.95 9.96 -13.85
C TYR A 328 13.03 8.78 -14.19
N ILE A 329 12.53 8.05 -13.20
CA ILE A 329 11.61 6.93 -13.42
C ILE A 329 10.27 7.40 -13.97
N ARG A 330 9.74 8.53 -13.51
CA ARG A 330 8.51 9.12 -14.06
C ARG A 330 8.67 9.47 -15.53
N GLU A 331 9.75 10.18 -15.90
CA GLU A 331 10.06 10.54 -17.28
C GLU A 331 10.23 9.29 -18.16
N LYS A 332 11.03 8.29 -17.72
CA LYS A 332 11.21 7.04 -18.47
C LYS A 332 9.91 6.28 -18.70
N THR A 333 9.06 6.21 -17.69
CA THR A 333 7.76 5.55 -17.81
C THR A 333 6.86 6.25 -18.82
N LEU A 334 6.78 7.59 -18.75
CA LEU A 334 5.96 8.39 -19.65
C LEU A 334 6.44 8.34 -21.11
N ALA A 335 7.74 8.15 -21.34
CA ALA A 335 8.28 8.00 -22.69
C ALA A 335 7.71 6.78 -23.43
N TYR A 336 7.23 5.75 -22.73
CA TYR A 336 6.54 4.60 -23.30
C TYR A 336 5.03 4.80 -23.52
N LEU A 337 4.48 5.94 -23.12
CA LEU A 337 3.03 6.24 -23.17
C LEU A 337 2.68 7.42 -24.11
N PRO A 338 3.30 7.58 -25.29
CA PRO A 338 3.07 8.76 -26.14
C PRO A 338 1.61 8.86 -26.61
N HIS A 339 0.92 7.72 -26.73
CA HIS A 339 -0.46 7.66 -27.24
C HIS A 339 -1.51 8.13 -26.23
N PHE A 340 -1.14 8.33 -24.96
CA PHE A 340 -2.07 8.78 -23.92
C PHE A 340 -2.20 10.30 -23.85
N GLY A 341 -1.39 11.04 -24.61
CA GLY A 341 -1.41 12.49 -24.57
C GLY A 341 -0.88 13.10 -23.27
N LEU A 342 -0.23 12.30 -22.43
CA LEU A 342 0.40 12.72 -21.19
C LEU A 342 1.67 13.54 -21.53
N GLN A 343 1.62 14.84 -21.32
CA GLN A 343 2.68 15.77 -21.73
C GLN A 343 3.45 16.24 -20.48
N LEU A 344 4.61 15.64 -20.23
CA LEU A 344 5.47 15.97 -19.10
C LEU A 344 6.11 17.37 -19.27
N ASP A 345 6.06 18.18 -18.24
CA ASP A 345 6.93 19.32 -18.03
C ASP A 345 8.18 18.87 -17.26
N LYS A 346 9.32 18.80 -17.96
CA LYS A 346 10.57 18.30 -17.38
C LYS A 346 11.08 19.18 -16.24
N ASP A 347 10.90 20.48 -16.32
CA ASP A 347 11.37 21.41 -15.29
C ASP A 347 10.54 21.26 -14.02
N GLN A 348 9.22 21.19 -14.13
CA GLN A 348 8.34 20.91 -12.99
C GLN A 348 8.63 19.54 -12.38
N ASN A 349 8.83 18.51 -13.22
CA ASN A 349 9.16 17.16 -12.77
C ASN A 349 10.47 17.11 -11.97
N ASN A 350 11.52 17.79 -12.45
CA ASN A 350 12.85 17.75 -11.82
C ASN A 350 12.92 18.64 -10.56
N ASN A 351 12.17 19.73 -10.52
CA ASN A 351 12.21 20.73 -9.43
C ASN A 351 11.17 20.46 -8.33
N LEU A 352 10.35 19.42 -8.45
CA LEU A 352 9.36 19.11 -7.43
C LEU A 352 10.05 18.75 -6.10
N LYS A 353 9.73 19.49 -5.06
CA LYS A 353 10.31 19.29 -3.73
C LYS A 353 9.84 17.96 -3.14
N ARG A 354 10.77 17.24 -2.54
CA ARG A 354 10.48 15.97 -1.84
C ARG A 354 9.40 16.17 -0.78
N GLY A 355 8.43 15.24 -0.74
CA GLY A 355 7.35 15.25 0.24
C GLY A 355 6.26 16.28 -0.02
N THR A 356 6.29 16.95 -1.18
CA THR A 356 5.23 17.88 -1.60
C THR A 356 4.43 17.30 -2.75
N GLU A 357 3.14 17.65 -2.79
CA GLU A 357 2.30 17.38 -3.95
C GLU A 357 2.55 18.40 -5.05
N GLY A 358 2.44 17.99 -6.30
CA GLY A 358 2.60 18.89 -7.44
C GLY A 358 2.15 18.29 -8.75
N ARG A 359 1.68 19.18 -9.62
CA ARG A 359 1.35 18.88 -11.00
C ARG A 359 2.61 19.03 -11.84
N ILE A 360 2.89 18.04 -12.71
CA ILE A 360 4.13 17.96 -13.48
C ILE A 360 3.89 17.83 -14.99
N ASP A 361 2.68 18.09 -15.48
CA ASP A 361 2.38 18.19 -16.92
C ASP A 361 2.49 19.65 -17.41
N ASN A 362 2.56 19.81 -18.73
CA ASN A 362 2.67 21.14 -19.37
C ASN A 362 1.35 21.89 -19.54
N GLY A 363 0.26 21.41 -18.94
CA GLY A 363 -1.07 22.03 -19.02
C GLY A 363 -1.89 21.59 -20.23
N THR A 364 -1.39 20.69 -21.07
CA THR A 364 -2.11 20.12 -22.21
C THR A 364 -2.36 18.61 -22.02
N GLY A 365 -3.53 18.12 -22.42
CA GLY A 365 -3.92 16.72 -22.27
C GLY A 365 -4.26 16.32 -20.82
N PRO A 366 -4.23 15.00 -20.52
CA PRO A 366 -4.49 14.49 -19.18
C PRO A 366 -3.43 14.97 -18.17
N GLN A 367 -3.86 15.22 -16.95
CA GLN A 367 -2.99 15.77 -15.89
C GLN A 367 -1.98 14.71 -15.41
N ILE A 368 -0.81 15.17 -14.99
CA ILE A 368 0.18 14.29 -14.34
C ILE A 368 0.50 14.85 -12.95
N TRP A 369 0.21 14.06 -11.94
CA TRP A 369 0.41 14.44 -10.55
C TRP A 369 1.46 13.59 -9.86
N VAL A 370 2.19 14.20 -8.95
CA VAL A 370 2.92 13.52 -7.89
C VAL A 370 2.23 13.86 -6.58
N ILE A 371 1.74 12.86 -5.89
CA ILE A 371 1.02 13.04 -4.62
C ILE A 371 1.63 12.10 -3.58
N PRO A 372 2.27 12.62 -2.52
CA PRO A 372 2.74 11.80 -1.41
C PRO A 372 1.58 11.05 -0.78
N THR A 373 1.71 9.73 -0.65
CA THR A 373 0.68 8.93 0.00
C THR A 373 0.58 9.24 1.49
N ASP A 374 -0.62 9.14 2.04
CA ASP A 374 -0.89 9.27 3.48
C ASP A 374 -1.81 8.12 3.93
N GLU A 375 -1.25 6.91 3.94
CA GLU A 375 -1.99 5.70 4.31
C GLU A 375 -2.48 5.78 5.76
N GLU A 376 -1.66 6.29 6.68
CA GLU A 376 -2.06 6.46 8.07
C GLU A 376 -3.22 7.46 8.22
N GLY A 377 -3.18 8.56 7.48
CA GLY A 377 -4.28 9.53 7.43
C GLY A 377 -5.55 8.92 6.85
N ARG A 378 -5.44 8.08 5.83
CA ARG A 378 -6.57 7.36 5.24
C ARG A 378 -7.17 6.36 6.22
N ILE A 379 -6.34 5.54 6.87
CA ILE A 379 -6.78 4.58 7.90
C ILE A 379 -7.49 5.31 9.04
N ALA A 380 -6.93 6.41 9.52
CA ALA A 380 -7.56 7.21 10.58
C ALA A 380 -8.92 7.77 10.15
N LYS A 381 -9.05 8.26 8.92
CA LYS A 381 -10.32 8.74 8.35
C LYS A 381 -11.39 7.63 8.33
N GLU A 382 -11.04 6.45 7.81
CA GLU A 382 -11.97 5.31 7.75
C GLU A 382 -12.32 4.81 9.15
N THR A 383 -11.35 4.78 10.07
CA THR A 383 -11.59 4.44 11.48
C THR A 383 -12.64 5.36 12.12
N ARG A 384 -12.50 6.68 11.96
CA ARG A 384 -13.49 7.65 12.46
C ARG A 384 -14.88 7.39 11.89
N GLN A 385 -14.99 7.19 10.60
CA GLN A 385 -16.27 6.93 9.91
C GLN A 385 -16.98 5.69 10.46
N VAL A 386 -16.24 4.61 10.72
CA VAL A 386 -16.80 3.37 11.29
C VAL A 386 -17.26 3.58 12.73
N VAL A 387 -16.46 4.25 13.55
CA VAL A 387 -16.79 4.53 14.96
C VAL A 387 -18.01 5.43 15.05
N GLU A 388 -18.06 6.53 14.31
CA GLU A 388 -19.20 7.46 14.28
C GLU A 388 -20.50 6.76 13.81
N ALA A 389 -20.40 5.87 12.82
CA ALA A 389 -21.56 5.09 12.37
C ALA A 389 -22.09 4.14 13.46
N ALA A 390 -21.18 3.50 14.21
CA ALA A 390 -21.55 2.60 15.31
C ALA A 390 -22.20 3.37 16.47
N GLU A 391 -21.67 4.52 16.85
CA GLU A 391 -22.22 5.39 17.91
C GLU A 391 -23.64 5.89 17.55
N ASN A 392 -23.83 6.32 16.30
CA ASN A 392 -25.13 6.76 15.81
C ASN A 392 -26.18 5.63 15.87
N THR A 393 -25.78 4.41 15.50
CA THR A 393 -26.67 3.23 15.55
C THR A 393 -27.06 2.89 17.01
N ALA A 394 -26.09 2.93 17.94
CA ALA A 394 -26.34 2.68 19.35
C ALA A 394 -27.26 3.74 19.97
N SER A 395 -27.09 5.00 19.60
CA SER A 395 -27.94 6.12 20.09
C SER A 395 -29.40 5.97 19.63
N VAL A 396 -29.62 5.54 18.39
CA VAL A 396 -30.98 5.30 17.87
C VAL A 396 -31.63 4.11 18.59
N ALA A 397 -30.88 3.01 18.81
CA ALA A 397 -31.38 1.83 19.53
C ALA A 397 -31.73 2.09 21.02
N SER A 398 -31.13 3.09 21.64
CA SER A 398 -31.43 3.49 23.03
C SER A 398 -32.65 4.39 23.15
N LEU A 399 -33.19 4.89 22.06
CA LEU A 399 -34.37 5.76 22.00
C LEU A 399 -35.65 5.02 21.58
N THR A 400 -35.53 3.75 21.20
CA THR A 400 -36.62 2.81 20.84
C THR A 400 -36.82 1.78 21.96
#